data_51f113eecc12105796b00faa301edd31
#
_entry.id   51f113eecc12105796b00faa301edd31
#
_cell.length_a   1.000
_cell.length_b   1.000
_cell.length_c   1.000
_cell.angle_alpha   90.00
_cell.angle_beta   90.00
_cell.angle_gamma   90.00
#
_symmetry.space_group_name_H-M   'P 1'
#
loop_
_entity.id
_entity.type
_entity.pdbx_description
1 polymer ?
#
loop_
_entity_poly.entity_id
_entity_poly.type
_entity_poly.pdbx_seq_one_letter_code
_entity_poly.pdbx_strand_id
1 'polypeptide(L)'
;MEQQTINKMPDQQLQIALNQNDHEEEIDLLELAYMLWSHILQILACLLAGAILAWGVTYFFMTPMFKASASMYVVSASNNSLVNLTDLQIGTQLTADYQELLLSRPLLESVIDNLDLDMTTKELKGEISITNISDTRLITVTVTDADPLQAADIANELIDQAFIYLPQVM
;
A
#
# COMPACT_ATOMS: atom_id res chain seq x y z
N MET A 1 -1.02 13.55 -62.85
CA MET A 1 -1.80 14.69 -63.40
C MET A 1 -1.59 15.99 -62.62
N GLU A 2 -0.86 16.00 -61.52
CA GLU A 2 -0.67 17.17 -60.65
C GLU A 2 0.46 18.12 -61.09
N GLN A 3 1.45 17.61 -61.79
CA GLN A 3 2.62 18.42 -62.23
C GLN A 3 2.35 19.34 -63.45
N GLN A 4 1.22 19.19 -64.11
CA GLN A 4 0.88 20.07 -65.29
C GLN A 4 0.09 21.32 -64.85
N THR A 5 -0.42 21.38 -63.64
CA THR A 5 -1.21 22.52 -63.15
C THR A 5 -0.33 23.65 -62.61
N ILE A 6 0.88 23.33 -62.16
CA ILE A 6 1.82 24.29 -61.57
C ILE A 6 2.46 25.23 -62.61
N ASN A 7 2.57 24.79 -63.83
CA ASN A 7 3.28 25.57 -64.95
C ASN A 7 2.40 26.62 -65.62
N LYS A 8 1.19 26.91 -65.11
CA LYS A 8 0.25 27.86 -65.72
C LYS A 8 -0.25 28.94 -64.76
N MET A 9 0.33 29.03 -63.54
CA MET A 9 -0.03 30.08 -62.63
C MET A 9 0.83 31.32 -62.80
N PRO A 10 0.26 32.55 -62.78
CA PRO A 10 1.03 33.79 -62.78
C PRO A 10 1.93 33.85 -61.56
N ASP A 11 3.14 34.39 -61.71
CA ASP A 11 4.23 34.41 -60.73
C ASP A 11 3.82 34.90 -59.32
N GLN A 12 2.77 35.74 -59.25
CA GLN A 12 2.23 36.21 -57.96
C GLN A 12 1.46 35.12 -57.20
N GLN A 13 0.77 34.23 -57.89
CA GLN A 13 0.07 33.10 -57.23
C GLN A 13 1.04 32.00 -56.82
N LEU A 14 2.12 31.82 -57.58
CA LEU A 14 3.18 30.89 -57.23
C LEU A 14 3.91 31.33 -55.95
N GLN A 15 4.18 32.61 -55.82
CA GLN A 15 4.81 33.16 -54.61
C GLN A 15 3.90 33.08 -53.38
N ILE A 16 2.59 33.27 -53.53
CA ILE A 16 1.61 33.13 -52.46
C ILE A 16 1.50 31.66 -52.02
N ALA A 17 1.50 30.71 -53.01
CA ALA A 17 1.45 29.29 -52.71
C ALA A 17 2.74 28.77 -52.05
N LEU A 18 3.89 29.29 -52.40
CA LEU A 18 5.18 28.96 -51.79
C LEU A 18 5.30 29.55 -50.38
N ASN A 19 4.75 30.76 -50.16
CA ASN A 19 4.78 31.41 -48.85
C ASN A 19 3.72 30.84 -47.85
N GLN A 20 2.72 30.10 -48.39
CA GLN A 20 1.76 29.38 -47.52
C GLN A 20 2.27 28.03 -47.02
N ASN A 21 3.29 27.45 -47.63
CA ASN A 21 3.90 26.19 -47.20
C ASN A 21 5.00 26.37 -46.14
N ASP A 22 5.45 27.62 -45.89
CA ASP A 22 6.44 27.90 -44.83
C ASP A 22 5.83 28.16 -43.43
N HIS A 23 4.51 28.00 -43.30
CA HIS A 23 3.85 27.93 -42.02
C HIS A 23 3.64 26.47 -41.59
N GLU A 24 4.63 25.59 -41.76
CA GLU A 24 4.80 24.51 -40.81
C GLU A 24 5.19 25.22 -39.50
N GLU A 25 4.31 25.20 -38.54
CA GLU A 25 4.58 25.62 -37.15
C GLU A 25 5.71 24.74 -36.63
N GLU A 26 6.93 25.02 -37.03
CA GLU A 26 8.10 24.50 -36.35
C GLU A 26 8.03 25.05 -34.94
N ILE A 27 7.61 24.19 -34.01
CA ILE A 27 7.65 24.51 -32.59
C ILE A 27 9.11 24.75 -32.27
N ASP A 28 9.50 26.03 -32.24
CA ASP A 28 10.86 26.42 -31.88
C ASP A 28 11.06 26.13 -30.40
N LEU A 29 11.71 25.00 -30.11
CA LEU A 29 12.03 24.57 -28.75
C LEU A 29 12.85 25.62 -27.98
N LEU A 30 13.59 26.47 -28.72
CA LEU A 30 14.35 27.57 -28.12
C LEU A 30 13.41 28.69 -27.65
N GLU A 31 12.38 29.02 -28.43
CA GLU A 31 11.39 30.02 -28.08
C GLU A 31 10.56 29.57 -26.87
N LEU A 32 10.17 28.28 -26.87
CA LEU A 32 9.49 27.65 -25.74
C LEU A 32 10.36 27.68 -24.46
N ALA A 33 11.65 27.36 -24.61
CA ALA A 33 12.60 27.38 -23.50
C ALA A 33 12.80 28.81 -22.95
N TYR A 34 12.85 29.81 -23.82
CA TYR A 34 12.98 31.21 -23.41
C TYR A 34 11.72 31.74 -22.71
N MET A 35 10.52 31.37 -23.21
CA MET A 35 9.24 31.67 -22.58
C MET A 35 9.15 31.04 -21.19
N LEU A 36 9.57 29.78 -21.06
CA LEU A 36 9.61 29.08 -19.78
C LEU A 36 10.59 29.72 -18.80
N TRP A 37 11.76 30.15 -19.30
CA TRP A 37 12.76 30.84 -18.48
C TRP A 37 12.28 32.19 -17.99
N SER A 38 11.57 32.93 -18.83
CA SER A 38 11.00 34.26 -18.47
C SER A 38 9.97 34.16 -17.33
N HIS A 39 9.27 33.02 -17.18
CA HIS A 39 8.24 32.79 -16.17
C HIS A 39 8.67 31.83 -15.06
N ILE A 40 9.97 31.49 -15.01
CA ILE A 40 10.50 30.51 -14.04
C ILE A 40 10.19 30.86 -12.59
N LEU A 41 10.20 32.15 -12.26
CA LEU A 41 9.89 32.62 -10.91
C LEU A 41 8.43 32.38 -10.52
N GLN A 42 7.50 32.55 -11.49
CA GLN A 42 6.08 32.28 -11.26
C GLN A 42 5.82 30.79 -11.13
N ILE A 43 6.47 29.98 -11.97
CA ILE A 43 6.38 28.51 -11.92
C ILE A 43 6.91 28.01 -10.58
N LEU A 44 8.07 28.52 -10.13
CA LEU A 44 8.66 28.16 -8.85
C LEU A 44 7.77 28.58 -7.67
N ALA A 45 7.15 29.75 -7.74
CA ALA A 45 6.21 30.22 -6.71
C ALA A 45 4.97 29.31 -6.63
N CYS A 46 4.37 28.92 -7.76
CA CYS A 46 3.26 28.00 -7.80
C CYS A 46 3.64 26.60 -7.27
N LEU A 47 4.83 26.12 -7.61
CA LEU A 47 5.34 24.84 -7.14
C LEU A 47 5.54 24.84 -5.63
N LEU A 48 6.15 25.92 -5.08
CA LEU A 48 6.31 26.07 -3.63
C LEU A 48 4.97 26.18 -2.91
N ALA A 49 4.03 26.96 -3.44
CA ALA A 49 2.68 27.05 -2.86
C ALA A 49 1.98 25.70 -2.86
N GLY A 50 2.05 24.94 -3.97
CA GLY A 50 1.51 23.59 -4.07
C GLY A 50 2.16 22.61 -3.08
N ALA A 51 3.48 22.69 -2.93
CA ALA A 51 4.22 21.85 -1.99
C ALA A 51 3.83 22.12 -0.52
N ILE A 52 3.69 23.41 -0.15
CA ILE A 52 3.27 23.81 1.20
C ILE A 52 1.84 23.35 1.48
N LEU A 53 0.92 23.50 0.52
CA LEU A 53 -0.46 23.01 0.66
C LEU A 53 -0.49 21.48 0.78
N ALA A 54 0.21 20.75 -0.07
CA ALA A 54 0.28 19.30 -0.02
C ALA A 54 0.88 18.81 1.31
N TRP A 55 1.95 19.46 1.77
CA TRP A 55 2.58 19.14 3.06
C TRP A 55 1.61 19.39 4.23
N GLY A 56 0.92 20.55 4.22
CA GLY A 56 -0.07 20.88 5.23
C GLY A 56 -1.23 19.89 5.29
N VAL A 57 -1.77 19.51 4.13
CA VAL A 57 -2.85 18.52 4.04
C VAL A 57 -2.36 17.16 4.56
N THR A 58 -1.19 16.71 4.13
CA THR A 58 -0.62 15.42 4.57
C THR A 58 -0.39 15.40 6.08
N TYR A 59 0.17 16.46 6.64
CA TYR A 59 0.46 16.53 8.07
C TYR A 59 -0.81 16.58 8.94
N PHE A 60 -1.87 17.22 8.46
CA PHE A 60 -3.10 17.40 9.23
C PHE A 60 -4.11 16.26 9.05
N PHE A 61 -4.10 15.59 7.90
CA PHE A 61 -5.07 14.53 7.57
C PHE A 61 -4.53 13.12 7.71
N MET A 62 -3.21 12.90 7.68
CA MET A 62 -2.64 11.56 7.80
C MET A 62 -2.14 11.32 9.23
N THR A 63 -2.86 10.47 9.96
CA THR A 63 -2.34 9.89 11.21
C THR A 63 -1.27 8.85 10.84
N PRO A 64 -0.05 8.93 11.38
CA PRO A 64 0.95 7.89 11.18
C PRO A 64 0.43 6.58 11.81
N MET A 65 0.49 5.49 11.05
CA MET A 65 0.12 4.16 11.52
C MET A 65 1.39 3.33 11.71
N PHE A 66 1.53 2.75 12.89
CA PHE A 66 2.66 1.89 13.25
C PHE A 66 2.25 0.43 13.17
N LYS A 67 3.22 -0.44 12.88
CA LYS A 67 3.00 -1.88 12.81
C LYS A 67 3.90 -2.57 13.81
N ALA A 68 3.31 -3.35 14.69
CA ALA A 68 4.01 -4.29 15.55
C ALA A 68 3.71 -5.72 15.09
N SER A 69 4.71 -6.59 15.13
CA SER A 69 4.54 -7.98 14.72
C SER A 69 5.09 -8.91 15.78
N ALA A 70 4.29 -9.89 16.16
CA ALA A 70 4.69 -10.98 17.04
C ALA A 70 4.48 -12.32 16.32
N SER A 71 5.33 -13.31 16.57
CA SER A 71 5.27 -14.60 15.88
C SER A 71 5.22 -15.75 16.88
N MET A 72 4.36 -16.73 16.56
CA MET A 72 4.25 -17.96 17.35
C MET A 72 4.51 -19.19 16.45
N TYR A 73 5.11 -20.21 17.05
CA TYR A 73 5.35 -21.49 16.38
C TYR A 73 4.37 -22.54 16.87
N VAL A 74 3.64 -23.14 15.95
CA VAL A 74 2.64 -24.16 16.26
C VAL A 74 3.30 -25.54 16.23
N VAL A 75 3.33 -26.20 17.39
CA VAL A 75 3.81 -27.59 17.53
C VAL A 75 2.62 -28.53 17.74
N SER A 76 2.46 -29.51 16.85
CA SER A 76 1.53 -30.61 17.11
C SER A 76 2.12 -31.52 18.17
N ALA A 77 1.40 -31.79 19.25
CA ALA A 77 1.80 -32.71 20.31
C ALA A 77 1.63 -34.18 19.87
N SER A 78 2.08 -34.53 18.67
CA SER A 78 2.06 -35.88 18.17
C SER A 78 3.30 -36.64 18.62
N ASN A 79 3.14 -37.57 19.52
CA ASN A 79 4.18 -38.43 20.14
C ASN A 79 4.76 -39.50 19.20
N ASN A 80 4.78 -39.30 17.88
CA ASN A 80 5.34 -40.31 16.97
C ASN A 80 6.35 -39.67 15.99
N SER A 81 7.59 -40.08 16.15
CA SER A 81 8.80 -39.65 15.46
C SER A 81 8.95 -40.11 13.99
N LEU A 82 7.89 -40.13 13.21
CA LEU A 82 7.97 -40.36 11.77
C LEU A 82 7.34 -39.16 11.05
N VAL A 83 8.19 -38.28 10.55
CA VAL A 83 7.78 -37.15 9.69
C VAL A 83 7.21 -37.72 8.39
N ASN A 84 5.90 -37.88 8.34
CA ASN A 84 5.20 -38.27 7.11
C ASN A 84 4.84 -36.98 6.33
N LEU A 85 4.87 -37.07 4.99
CA LEU A 85 4.43 -35.99 4.08
C LEU A 85 2.97 -35.58 4.36
N THR A 86 2.17 -36.46 4.97
CA THR A 86 0.82 -36.19 5.48
C THR A 86 0.82 -35.15 6.62
N ASP A 87 1.86 -35.13 7.46
CA ASP A 87 1.98 -34.16 8.57
C ASP A 87 2.24 -32.71 8.07
N LEU A 88 2.81 -32.55 6.87
CA LEU A 88 3.00 -31.22 6.27
C LEU A 88 1.66 -30.66 5.75
N GLN A 89 0.79 -31.48 5.16
CA GLN A 89 -0.54 -31.06 4.72
C GLN A 89 -1.48 -30.78 5.88
N ILE A 90 -1.38 -31.56 6.95
CA ILE A 90 -2.13 -31.34 8.19
C ILE A 90 -1.63 -30.04 8.86
N GLY A 91 -0.34 -29.74 8.82
CA GLY A 91 0.25 -28.52 9.38
C GLY A 91 -0.26 -27.24 8.74
N THR A 92 -0.48 -27.21 7.43
CA THR A 92 -1.04 -26.04 6.72
C THR A 92 -2.52 -25.83 7.01
N GLN A 93 -3.27 -26.91 7.18
CA GLN A 93 -4.69 -26.85 7.51
C GLN A 93 -4.92 -26.40 8.96
N LEU A 94 -4.12 -26.93 9.88
CA LEU A 94 -4.13 -26.48 11.28
C LEU A 94 -3.83 -24.98 11.39
N THR A 95 -2.93 -24.44 10.57
CA THR A 95 -2.59 -23.02 10.61
C THR A 95 -3.75 -22.13 10.23
N ALA A 96 -4.59 -22.54 9.30
CA ALA A 96 -5.82 -21.82 8.93
C ALA A 96 -6.83 -21.82 10.09
N ASP A 97 -6.99 -22.95 10.78
CA ASP A 97 -7.85 -23.06 11.94
C ASP A 97 -7.35 -22.17 13.10
N TYR A 98 -6.03 -22.11 13.31
CA TYR A 98 -5.44 -21.20 14.30
C TYR A 98 -5.66 -19.72 13.95
N GLN A 99 -5.61 -19.33 12.69
CA GLN A 99 -5.92 -17.95 12.27
C GLN A 99 -7.37 -17.58 12.59
N GLU A 100 -8.31 -18.48 12.35
CA GLU A 100 -9.72 -18.26 12.68
C GLU A 100 -9.94 -18.14 14.19
N LEU A 101 -9.27 -19.01 14.98
CA LEU A 101 -9.35 -18.98 16.44
C LEU A 101 -8.74 -17.70 17.04
N LEU A 102 -7.62 -17.22 16.51
CA LEU A 102 -6.98 -15.97 16.94
C LEU A 102 -7.85 -14.73 16.69
N LEU A 103 -8.70 -14.78 15.66
CA LEU A 103 -9.65 -13.71 15.33
C LEU A 103 -11.04 -13.97 15.93
N SER A 104 -11.16 -14.99 16.78
CA SER A 104 -12.43 -15.32 17.42
C SER A 104 -12.83 -14.22 18.43
N ARG A 105 -14.14 -13.99 18.52
CA ARG A 105 -14.69 -12.96 19.40
C ARG A 105 -14.29 -13.11 20.86
N PRO A 106 -14.32 -14.32 21.48
CA PRO A 106 -13.94 -14.47 22.89
C PRO A 106 -12.48 -14.07 23.16
N LEU A 107 -11.57 -14.39 22.23
CA LEU A 107 -10.16 -14.06 22.38
C LEU A 107 -9.92 -12.55 22.24
N LEU A 108 -10.56 -11.92 21.26
CA LEU A 108 -10.46 -10.46 21.08
C LEU A 108 -11.08 -9.68 22.24
N GLU A 109 -12.20 -10.17 22.83
CA GLU A 109 -12.80 -9.59 24.04
C GLU A 109 -11.82 -9.68 25.22
N SER A 110 -11.14 -10.81 25.40
CA SER A 110 -10.14 -10.95 26.47
C SER A 110 -8.95 -9.99 26.31
N VAL A 111 -8.49 -9.75 25.07
CA VAL A 111 -7.42 -8.79 24.81
C VAL A 111 -7.87 -7.36 25.13
N ILE A 112 -9.08 -6.98 24.71
CA ILE A 112 -9.67 -5.67 25.01
C ILE A 112 -9.79 -5.45 26.50
N ASP A 113 -10.32 -6.43 27.24
CA ASP A 113 -10.53 -6.35 28.69
C ASP A 113 -9.19 -6.31 29.45
N ASN A 114 -8.18 -7.08 29.04
CA ASN A 114 -6.88 -7.13 29.71
C ASN A 114 -6.05 -5.85 29.51
N LEU A 115 -6.15 -5.23 28.36
CA LEU A 115 -5.42 -4.00 28.02
C LEU A 115 -6.25 -2.73 28.24
N ASP A 116 -7.50 -2.87 28.72
CA ASP A 116 -8.45 -1.75 28.95
C ASP A 116 -8.58 -0.84 27.71
N LEU A 117 -8.78 -1.49 26.53
CA LEU A 117 -8.85 -0.78 25.25
C LEU A 117 -10.24 -0.17 25.04
N ASP A 118 -10.29 1.10 24.66
CA ASP A 118 -11.55 1.79 24.32
C ASP A 118 -11.92 1.56 22.83
N MET A 119 -12.08 0.29 22.46
CA MET A 119 -12.45 -0.11 21.09
C MET A 119 -13.32 -1.35 21.07
N THR A 120 -14.03 -1.57 19.98
CA THR A 120 -14.85 -2.76 19.78
C THR A 120 -14.03 -3.91 19.20
N THR A 121 -14.50 -5.16 19.43
CA THR A 121 -13.88 -6.37 18.81
C THR A 121 -13.81 -6.30 17.29
N LYS A 122 -14.73 -5.56 16.65
CA LYS A 122 -14.73 -5.37 15.20
C LYS A 122 -13.63 -4.43 14.74
N GLU A 123 -13.37 -3.37 15.47
CA GLU A 123 -12.30 -2.42 15.24
C GLU A 123 -10.96 -3.11 15.43
N LEU A 124 -10.75 -3.77 16.57
CA LEU A 124 -9.53 -4.54 16.86
C LEU A 124 -9.26 -5.60 15.78
N LYS A 125 -10.29 -6.33 15.34
CA LYS A 125 -10.16 -7.29 14.24
C LYS A 125 -9.68 -6.63 12.92
N GLY A 126 -10.06 -5.38 12.67
CA GLY A 126 -9.63 -4.60 11.50
C GLY A 126 -8.17 -4.18 11.54
N GLU A 127 -7.60 -4.05 12.73
CA GLU A 127 -6.20 -3.66 12.97
C GLU A 127 -5.24 -4.85 12.95
N ILE A 128 -5.77 -6.07 13.12
CA ILE A 128 -4.99 -7.30 13.17
C ILE A 128 -4.91 -7.93 11.77
N SER A 129 -3.71 -8.21 11.33
CA SER A 129 -3.42 -9.01 10.14
C SER A 129 -2.61 -10.24 10.53
N ILE A 130 -3.12 -11.43 10.22
CA ILE A 130 -2.46 -12.69 10.51
C ILE A 130 -1.93 -13.27 9.21
N THR A 131 -0.64 -13.55 9.18
CA THR A 131 0.04 -14.15 8.02
C THR A 131 0.74 -15.43 8.42
N ASN A 132 0.68 -16.42 7.54
CA ASN A 132 1.48 -17.62 7.63
C ASN A 132 2.54 -17.58 6.52
N ILE A 133 3.76 -17.86 6.88
CA ILE A 133 4.82 -18.06 5.89
C ILE A 133 4.58 -19.44 5.25
N SER A 134 4.35 -19.45 3.94
CA SER A 134 4.06 -20.68 3.17
C SER A 134 4.99 -21.82 3.55
N ASP A 135 4.40 -23.00 3.76
CA ASP A 135 5.09 -24.24 4.12
C ASP A 135 5.80 -24.22 5.50
N THR A 136 5.43 -23.29 6.37
CA THR A 136 5.93 -23.26 7.75
C THR A 136 4.80 -23.34 8.76
N ARG A 137 5.16 -23.70 10.00
CA ARG A 137 4.25 -23.69 11.17
C ARG A 137 4.34 -22.37 11.94
N LEU A 138 4.85 -21.32 11.29
CA LEU A 138 5.02 -20.01 11.89
C LEU A 138 3.81 -19.12 11.56
N ILE A 139 3.11 -18.67 12.57
CA ILE A 139 2.04 -17.69 12.45
C ILE A 139 2.61 -16.35 12.93
N THR A 140 2.49 -15.34 12.08
CA THR A 140 2.87 -13.97 12.42
C THR A 140 1.60 -13.13 12.53
N VAL A 141 1.41 -12.55 13.69
CA VAL A 141 0.36 -11.56 13.97
C VAL A 141 0.97 -10.18 13.80
N THR A 142 0.35 -9.35 12.99
CA THR A 142 0.74 -7.95 12.78
C THR A 142 -0.43 -7.07 13.19
N VAL A 143 -0.20 -6.17 14.12
CA VAL A 143 -1.16 -5.17 14.58
C VAL A 143 -0.76 -3.81 14.03
N THR A 144 -1.73 -3.05 13.56
CA THR A 144 -1.52 -1.71 12.99
C THR A 144 -2.33 -0.71 13.79
N ASP A 145 -1.65 0.19 14.50
CA ASP A 145 -2.25 1.18 15.39
C ASP A 145 -1.56 2.55 15.24
N ALA A 146 -2.21 3.61 15.72
CA ALA A 146 -1.64 4.95 15.77
C ALA A 146 -0.58 5.09 16.87
N ASP A 147 -0.66 4.30 17.94
CA ASP A 147 0.32 4.22 19.01
C ASP A 147 1.21 2.97 18.86
N PRO A 148 2.55 3.14 18.69
CA PRO A 148 3.47 2.01 18.53
C PRO A 148 3.56 1.12 19.77
N LEU A 149 3.33 1.66 20.98
CA LEU A 149 3.34 0.87 22.22
C LEU A 149 2.06 0.03 22.30
N GLN A 150 0.92 0.63 22.03
CA GLN A 150 -0.36 -0.07 22.00
C GLN A 150 -0.38 -1.19 20.95
N ALA A 151 0.16 -0.94 19.75
CA ALA A 151 0.32 -1.98 18.73
C ALA A 151 1.15 -3.18 19.23
N ALA A 152 2.24 -2.90 19.95
CA ALA A 152 3.10 -3.96 20.47
C ALA A 152 2.42 -4.73 21.62
N ASP A 153 1.74 -4.04 22.52
CA ASP A 153 1.04 -4.64 23.65
C ASP A 153 -0.11 -5.53 23.16
N ILE A 154 -0.90 -5.07 22.19
CA ILE A 154 -1.96 -5.87 21.55
C ILE A 154 -1.39 -7.12 20.89
N ALA A 155 -0.29 -6.98 20.13
CA ALA A 155 0.32 -8.12 19.43
C ALA A 155 0.83 -9.19 20.41
N ASN A 156 1.44 -8.78 21.53
CA ASN A 156 1.94 -9.69 22.54
C ASN A 156 0.80 -10.33 23.33
N GLU A 157 -0.16 -9.54 23.80
CA GLU A 157 -1.32 -10.02 24.56
C GLU A 157 -2.13 -11.04 23.73
N LEU A 158 -2.31 -10.78 22.43
CA LEU A 158 -3.04 -11.70 21.55
C LEU A 158 -2.35 -13.07 21.50
N ILE A 159 -1.02 -13.12 21.48
CA ILE A 159 -0.27 -14.37 21.51
C ILE A 159 -0.36 -15.02 22.88
N ASP A 160 -0.26 -14.26 23.96
CA ASP A 160 -0.35 -14.80 25.32
C ASP A 160 -1.74 -15.38 25.58
N GLN A 161 -2.79 -14.71 25.16
CA GLN A 161 -4.16 -15.23 25.23
C GLN A 161 -4.35 -16.47 24.35
N ALA A 162 -3.70 -16.51 23.19
CA ALA A 162 -3.73 -17.71 22.34
C ALA A 162 -3.13 -18.92 23.04
N PHE A 163 -2.02 -18.78 23.75
CA PHE A 163 -1.41 -19.88 24.53
C PHE A 163 -2.31 -20.41 25.66
N ILE A 164 -3.18 -19.57 26.20
CA ILE A 164 -4.13 -19.95 27.24
C ILE A 164 -5.36 -20.63 26.64
N TYR A 165 -5.90 -20.08 25.55
CA TYR A 165 -7.16 -20.52 24.93
C TYR A 165 -7.02 -21.77 24.07
N LEU A 166 -5.95 -21.88 23.28
CA LEU A 166 -5.79 -22.96 22.30
C LEU A 166 -5.77 -24.36 22.92
N PRO A 167 -5.10 -24.61 24.07
CA PRO A 167 -5.15 -25.93 24.72
C PRO A 167 -6.51 -26.32 25.31
N GLN A 168 -7.42 -25.36 25.49
CA GLN A 168 -8.74 -25.61 26.06
C GLN A 168 -9.79 -25.98 25.00
N VAL A 169 -9.54 -25.61 23.75
CA VAL A 169 -10.51 -25.79 22.65
C VAL A 169 -10.14 -26.98 21.74
N MET A 170 -8.90 -27.46 21.83
CA MET A 170 -8.38 -28.62 21.09
C MET A 170 -8.18 -29.83 21.99
#